data_e6d345a7be107a8495952467bddcdcdf
#
_entry.id   e6d345a7be107a8495952467bddcdcdf
#
_cell.length_a   1.000
_cell.length_b   1.000
_cell.length_c   1.000
_cell.angle_alpha   90.00
_cell.angle_beta   90.00
_cell.angle_gamma   90.00
#
_symmetry.space_group_name_H-M   'P 1'
#
loop_
_entity.id
_entity.type
_entity.pdbx_description
1 polymer ?
#
loop_
_entity_poly.entity_id
_entity_poly.type
_entity_poly.pdbx_seq_one_letter_code
_entity_poly.pdbx_strand_id
1 'polypeptide(L)'
;MAIYMTDLISPPVPGAFGVNSASLLLISIWFPIAGWLSDKVGRRRIMTIGAVSFAGMGPLLIIAIGQSNGNAWIAFAAQTILGITLALFGAPMCAWLVEAFDPAARLTSVAIGYNVAQALGGGMSPFVATLLVDELGIRSPGILLVVLGCFSLVGLWCVAPSPPDMVAATLQGNKVSEEDDGEHPEEGTFSLELTEIT
;
A
#
# COMPACT_ATOMS: atom_id res chain seq x y z
N MET A 1 16.24 0.40 5.79
CA MET A 1 16.97 1.68 5.82
C MET A 1 17.98 1.77 6.96
N ALA A 2 17.67 1.38 8.20
CA ALA A 2 18.65 1.44 9.29
C ALA A 2 19.95 0.70 8.97
N ILE A 3 19.87 -0.56 8.50
CA ILE A 3 21.03 -1.37 8.09
C ILE A 3 21.85 -0.68 6.99
N TYR A 4 21.19 -0.04 6.01
CA TYR A 4 21.88 0.72 4.97
C TYR A 4 22.71 1.89 5.54
N MET A 5 22.17 2.56 6.57
CA MET A 5 22.84 3.69 7.23
C MET A 5 23.94 3.28 8.20
N THR A 6 23.88 2.05 8.77
CA THR A 6 24.91 1.55 9.72
C THR A 6 26.04 0.81 9.04
N ASP A 7 25.71 -0.06 8.09
CA ASP A 7 26.65 -1.06 7.59
C ASP A 7 27.18 -0.76 6.19
N LEU A 8 26.40 -0.04 5.39
CA LEU A 8 26.74 0.20 3.97
C LEU A 8 27.27 1.62 3.69
N ILE A 9 27.08 2.57 4.61
CA ILE A 9 27.58 3.95 4.46
C ILE A 9 28.84 4.15 5.28
N SER A 10 29.83 4.82 4.68
CA SER A 10 31.08 5.20 5.36
C SER A 10 31.30 6.72 5.25
N PRO A 11 31.35 7.49 6.35
CA PRO A 11 31.18 7.05 7.75
C PRO A 11 29.71 6.71 8.10
N PRO A 12 29.47 5.76 9.04
CA PRO A 12 28.14 5.36 9.42
C PRO A 12 27.36 6.51 10.08
N VAL A 13 26.03 6.52 9.90
CA VAL A 13 25.19 7.55 10.50
C VAL A 13 25.01 7.26 11.99
N PRO A 14 25.43 8.18 12.89
CA PRO A 14 25.27 7.96 14.32
C PRO A 14 23.79 7.92 14.69
N GLY A 15 23.40 6.89 15.46
CA GLY A 15 22.02 6.72 15.89
C GLY A 15 21.04 6.35 14.75
N ALA A 16 21.47 5.66 13.69
CA ALA A 16 20.68 5.29 12.52
C ALA A 16 19.35 4.61 12.87
N PHE A 17 19.31 3.76 13.91
CA PHE A 17 18.06 3.16 14.40
C PHE A 17 17.08 4.20 14.95
N GLY A 18 17.59 5.20 15.71
CA GLY A 18 16.79 6.32 16.21
C GLY A 18 16.25 7.19 15.08
N VAL A 19 17.10 7.52 14.10
CA VAL A 19 16.72 8.25 12.88
C VAL A 19 15.63 7.50 12.13
N ASN A 20 15.80 6.19 11.95
CA ASN A 20 14.80 5.36 11.27
C ASN A 20 13.47 5.32 12.03
N SER A 21 13.48 5.15 13.36
CA SER A 21 12.27 5.11 14.19
C SER A 21 11.54 6.45 14.18
N ALA A 22 12.26 7.56 14.30
CA ALA A 22 11.68 8.90 14.24
C ALA A 22 11.06 9.19 12.87
N SER A 23 11.72 8.80 11.77
CA SER A 23 11.17 8.92 10.43
C SER A 23 9.89 8.10 10.26
N LEU A 24 9.86 6.85 10.76
CA LEU A 24 8.67 6.00 10.68
C LEU A 24 7.49 6.58 11.46
N LEU A 25 7.73 7.18 12.63
CA LEU A 25 6.67 7.89 13.38
C LEU A 25 6.07 9.03 12.58
N LEU A 26 6.90 9.87 11.95
CA LEU A 26 6.42 10.95 11.08
C LEU A 26 5.63 10.39 9.88
N ILE A 27 6.14 9.37 9.23
CA ILE A 27 5.48 8.74 8.08
C ILE A 27 4.12 8.17 8.49
N SER A 28 4.00 7.58 9.69
CA SER A 28 2.73 7.06 10.22
C SER A 28 1.64 8.14 10.33
N ILE A 29 2.03 9.38 10.64
CA ILE A 29 1.12 10.52 10.66
C ILE A 29 0.69 10.91 9.24
N TRP A 30 1.56 10.73 8.25
CA TRP A 30 1.27 11.06 6.85
C TRP A 30 0.32 10.05 6.18
N PHE A 31 0.28 8.80 6.64
CA PHE A 31 -0.61 7.77 6.06
C PHE A 31 -2.09 8.17 6.06
N PRO A 32 -2.70 8.58 7.20
CA PRO A 32 -4.10 9.02 7.20
C PRO A 32 -4.33 10.29 6.39
N ILE A 33 -3.35 11.22 6.36
CA ILE A 33 -3.43 12.45 5.56
C ILE A 33 -3.45 12.09 4.06
N ALA A 34 -2.57 11.20 3.62
CA ALA A 34 -2.52 10.74 2.24
C ALA A 34 -3.80 9.98 1.85
N GLY A 35 -4.38 9.17 2.75
CA GLY A 35 -5.66 8.53 2.57
C GLY A 35 -6.79 9.54 2.37
N TRP A 36 -6.94 10.49 3.27
CA TRP A 36 -7.92 11.56 3.15
C TRP A 36 -7.76 12.40 1.89
N LEU A 37 -6.52 12.71 1.50
CA LEU A 37 -6.24 13.43 0.27
C LEU A 37 -6.66 12.63 -0.97
N SER A 38 -6.44 11.32 -0.94
CA SER A 38 -6.80 10.42 -2.03
C SER A 38 -8.31 10.32 -2.23
N ASP A 39 -9.09 10.39 -1.15
CA ASP A 39 -10.56 10.38 -1.22
C ASP A 39 -11.11 11.66 -1.89
N LYS A 40 -10.41 12.81 -1.73
CA LYS A 40 -10.80 14.09 -2.34
C LYS A 40 -10.35 14.27 -3.79
N VAL A 41 -9.11 13.88 -4.08
CA VAL A 41 -8.47 14.13 -5.40
C VAL A 41 -8.70 12.98 -6.37
N GLY A 42 -8.99 11.80 -5.83
CA GLY A 42 -9.11 10.54 -6.56
C GLY A 42 -7.91 9.63 -6.33
N ARG A 43 -8.19 8.38 -5.93
CA ARG A 43 -7.18 7.40 -5.51
C ARG A 43 -6.11 7.16 -6.56
N ARG A 44 -6.51 6.91 -7.80
CA ARG A 44 -5.58 6.66 -8.91
C ARG A 44 -4.62 7.83 -9.15
N ARG A 45 -5.11 9.09 -9.04
CA ARG A 45 -4.27 10.27 -9.25
C ARG A 45 -3.20 10.39 -8.18
N ILE A 46 -3.58 10.23 -6.91
CA ILE A 46 -2.64 10.31 -5.78
C ILE A 46 -1.61 9.17 -5.84
N MET A 47 -2.04 7.94 -6.15
CA MET A 47 -1.12 6.81 -6.37
C MET A 47 -0.15 7.07 -7.51
N THR A 48 -0.60 7.64 -8.63
CA THR A 48 0.28 7.99 -9.76
C THR A 48 1.30 9.04 -9.35
N ILE A 49 0.89 10.09 -8.64
CA ILE A 49 1.80 11.11 -8.10
C ILE A 49 2.82 10.48 -7.15
N GLY A 50 2.37 9.60 -6.24
CA GLY A 50 3.25 8.86 -5.33
C GLY A 50 4.27 8.01 -6.08
N ALA A 51 3.83 7.20 -7.05
CA ALA A 51 4.71 6.32 -7.82
C ALA A 51 5.74 7.10 -8.67
N VAL A 52 5.31 8.18 -9.35
CA VAL A 52 6.21 9.05 -10.14
C VAL A 52 7.22 9.75 -9.22
N SER A 53 6.77 10.29 -8.09
CA SER A 53 7.65 10.94 -7.11
C SER A 53 8.65 9.94 -6.52
N PHE A 54 8.19 8.72 -6.19
CA PHE A 54 9.04 7.66 -5.67
C PHE A 54 10.09 7.20 -6.69
N ALA A 55 9.71 7.00 -7.95
CA ALA A 55 10.63 6.63 -9.01
C ALA A 55 11.64 7.74 -9.35
N GLY A 56 11.20 9.00 -9.38
CA GLY A 56 12.05 10.13 -9.74
C GLY A 56 12.93 10.64 -8.61
N MET A 57 12.35 10.85 -7.43
CA MET A 57 13.09 11.37 -6.27
C MET A 57 13.81 10.28 -5.47
N GLY A 58 13.33 9.04 -5.51
CA GLY A 58 13.89 7.94 -4.73
C GLY A 58 15.39 7.76 -4.92
N PRO A 59 15.90 7.64 -6.15
CA PRO A 59 17.34 7.52 -6.41
C PRO A 59 18.15 8.70 -5.88
N LEU A 60 17.64 9.92 -6.05
CA LEU A 60 18.31 11.14 -5.57
C LEU A 60 18.41 11.16 -4.04
N LEU A 61 17.34 10.72 -3.35
CA LEU A 61 17.32 10.64 -1.88
C LEU A 61 18.26 9.55 -1.36
N ILE A 62 18.35 8.40 -2.03
CA ILE A 62 19.33 7.35 -1.70
C ILE A 62 20.77 7.89 -1.87
N ILE A 63 21.04 8.61 -2.95
CA ILE A 63 22.35 9.25 -3.17
C ILE A 63 22.64 10.28 -2.08
N ALA A 64 21.63 11.09 -1.70
CA ALA A 64 21.80 12.08 -0.63
C ALA A 64 22.11 11.42 0.71
N ILE A 65 21.47 10.29 1.03
CA ILE A 65 21.77 9.50 2.24
C ILE A 65 23.20 8.94 2.15
N GLY A 66 23.59 8.37 1.00
CA GLY A 66 24.95 7.84 0.78
C GLY A 66 26.05 8.89 0.87
N GLN A 67 25.74 10.15 0.54
CA GLN A 67 26.68 11.30 0.59
C GLN A 67 26.54 12.12 1.87
N SER A 68 25.75 11.68 2.84
CA SER A 68 25.48 12.43 4.07
C SER A 68 26.71 12.60 4.98
N ASN A 69 27.82 11.89 4.70
CA ASN A 69 29.05 11.90 5.52
C ASN A 69 28.76 11.66 7.02
N GLY A 70 27.80 10.79 7.33
CA GLY A 70 27.36 10.51 8.69
C GLY A 70 26.45 11.58 9.31
N ASN A 71 25.97 12.56 8.53
CA ASN A 71 25.04 13.56 9.05
C ASN A 71 23.63 12.99 9.22
N ALA A 72 23.22 12.79 10.49
CA ALA A 72 21.94 12.22 10.85
C ALA A 72 20.73 13.05 10.35
N TRP A 73 20.86 14.38 10.27
CA TRP A 73 19.79 15.26 9.81
C TRP A 73 19.49 15.12 8.33
N ILE A 74 20.53 14.97 7.50
CA ILE A 74 20.37 14.73 6.05
C ILE A 74 19.72 13.36 5.83
N ALA A 75 20.19 12.34 6.54
CA ALA A 75 19.62 11.00 6.48
C ALA A 75 18.16 10.99 6.92
N PHE A 76 17.82 11.67 8.01
CA PHE A 76 16.46 11.80 8.52
C PHE A 76 15.53 12.51 7.52
N ALA A 77 15.96 13.67 6.99
CA ALA A 77 15.15 14.42 6.03
C ALA A 77 14.92 13.61 4.74
N ALA A 78 15.96 13.01 4.17
CA ALA A 78 15.85 12.23 2.97
C ALA A 78 14.97 10.98 3.14
N GLN A 79 15.11 10.27 4.27
CA GLN A 79 14.25 9.12 4.58
C GLN A 79 12.80 9.52 4.81
N THR A 80 12.56 10.65 5.47
CA THR A 80 11.20 11.15 5.71
C THR A 80 10.51 11.53 4.39
N ILE A 81 11.20 12.24 3.50
CA ILE A 81 10.68 12.58 2.18
C ILE A 81 10.36 11.32 1.37
N LEU A 82 11.28 10.34 1.37
CA LEU A 82 11.06 9.04 0.71
C LEU A 82 9.82 8.34 1.27
N GLY A 83 9.63 8.38 2.59
CA GLY A 83 8.48 7.79 3.25
C GLY A 83 7.16 8.52 2.93
N ILE A 84 7.17 9.84 2.77
CA ILE A 84 6.00 10.62 2.35
C ILE A 84 5.58 10.22 0.93
N THR A 85 6.53 10.10 0.00
CA THR A 85 6.21 9.64 -1.37
C THR A 85 5.64 8.22 -1.38
N LEU A 86 6.16 7.35 -0.51
CA LEU A 86 5.64 6.01 -0.31
C LEU A 86 4.23 6.02 0.32
N ALA A 87 3.95 6.92 1.27
CA ALA A 87 2.64 7.06 1.89
C ALA A 87 1.57 7.51 0.89
N LEU A 88 1.91 8.40 -0.04
CA LEU A 88 1.00 8.83 -1.13
C LEU A 88 0.58 7.68 -2.04
N PHE A 89 1.43 6.68 -2.22
CA PHE A 89 1.10 5.47 -2.96
C PHE A 89 0.40 4.43 -2.08
N GLY A 90 0.97 4.14 -0.92
CA GLY A 90 0.57 3.03 -0.05
C GLY A 90 -0.77 3.24 0.67
N ALA A 91 -1.09 4.47 1.09
CA ALA A 91 -2.32 4.74 1.81
C ALA A 91 -3.59 4.45 0.98
N PRO A 92 -3.73 4.95 -0.27
CA PRO A 92 -4.89 4.65 -1.09
C PRO A 92 -4.88 3.26 -1.73
N MET A 93 -3.73 2.58 -1.75
CA MET A 93 -3.55 1.31 -2.44
C MET A 93 -4.50 0.22 -1.93
N CYS A 94 -4.64 0.06 -0.61
CA CYS A 94 -5.51 -0.96 -0.03
C CYS A 94 -6.97 -0.76 -0.42
N ALA A 95 -7.45 0.47 -0.36
CA ALA A 95 -8.80 0.81 -0.73
C ALA A 95 -9.04 0.65 -2.25
N TRP A 96 -8.07 1.07 -3.06
CA TRP A 96 -8.12 0.89 -4.51
C TRP A 96 -8.13 -0.58 -4.93
N LEU A 97 -7.33 -1.44 -4.26
CA LEU A 97 -7.32 -2.88 -4.49
C LEU A 97 -8.69 -3.51 -4.21
N VAL A 98 -9.33 -3.12 -3.10
CA VAL A 98 -10.66 -3.61 -2.75
C VAL A 98 -11.71 -3.18 -3.76
N GLU A 99 -11.61 -1.99 -4.32
CA GLU A 99 -12.53 -1.46 -5.35
C GLU A 99 -12.30 -2.06 -6.74
N ALA A 100 -11.09 -2.55 -7.02
CA ALA A 100 -10.73 -3.10 -8.34
C ALA A 100 -11.31 -4.51 -8.60
N PHE A 101 -11.77 -5.22 -7.58
CA PHE A 101 -12.27 -6.59 -7.70
C PHE A 101 -13.77 -6.69 -7.44
N ASP A 102 -14.43 -7.64 -8.13
CA ASP A 102 -15.83 -7.99 -7.93
C ASP A 102 -16.08 -8.43 -6.46
N PRO A 103 -17.18 -8.02 -5.82
CA PRO A 103 -17.53 -8.37 -4.45
C PRO A 103 -17.44 -9.86 -4.12
N ALA A 104 -17.84 -10.73 -5.04
CA ALA A 104 -17.87 -12.18 -4.83
C ALA A 104 -16.47 -12.82 -4.71
N ALA A 105 -15.47 -12.30 -5.44
CA ALA A 105 -14.10 -12.84 -5.47
C ALA A 105 -13.09 -11.93 -4.75
N ARG A 106 -13.52 -10.77 -4.26
CA ARG A 106 -12.68 -9.68 -3.74
C ARG A 106 -11.68 -10.13 -2.69
N LEU A 107 -12.17 -10.82 -1.64
CA LEU A 107 -11.33 -11.19 -0.50
C LEU A 107 -10.18 -12.13 -0.92
N THR A 108 -10.51 -13.16 -1.70
CA THR A 108 -9.54 -14.15 -2.16
C THR A 108 -8.55 -13.57 -3.16
N SER A 109 -9.03 -12.79 -4.14
CA SER A 109 -8.19 -12.18 -5.16
C SER A 109 -7.22 -11.16 -4.57
N VAL A 110 -7.70 -10.28 -3.67
CA VAL A 110 -6.86 -9.32 -2.97
C VAL A 110 -5.85 -10.03 -2.08
N ALA A 111 -6.28 -11.03 -1.29
CA ALA A 111 -5.40 -11.76 -0.38
C ALA A 111 -4.25 -12.46 -1.15
N ILE A 112 -4.56 -13.19 -2.21
CA ILE A 112 -3.54 -13.89 -3.02
C ILE A 112 -2.62 -12.88 -3.70
N GLY A 113 -3.17 -11.91 -4.41
CA GLY A 113 -2.38 -10.91 -5.15
C GLY A 113 -1.47 -10.08 -4.23
N TYR A 114 -2.00 -9.61 -3.11
CA TYR A 114 -1.23 -8.83 -2.14
C TYR A 114 -0.13 -9.65 -1.49
N ASN A 115 -0.40 -10.88 -1.04
CA ASN A 115 0.61 -11.72 -0.39
C ASN A 115 1.73 -12.14 -1.37
N VAL A 116 1.41 -12.47 -2.62
CA VAL A 116 2.42 -12.76 -3.64
C VAL A 116 3.28 -11.52 -3.92
N ALA A 117 2.65 -10.36 -4.10
CA ALA A 117 3.39 -9.10 -4.30
C ALA A 117 4.28 -8.75 -3.10
N GLN A 118 3.80 -8.94 -1.87
CA GLN A 118 4.58 -8.71 -0.66
C GLN A 118 5.74 -9.71 -0.51
N ALA A 119 5.54 -10.97 -0.82
CA ALA A 119 6.61 -11.98 -0.77
C ALA A 119 7.73 -11.65 -1.77
N LEU A 120 7.36 -11.34 -3.01
CA LEU A 120 8.33 -11.03 -4.07
C LEU A 120 8.93 -9.62 -3.93
N GLY A 121 8.10 -8.60 -3.75
CA GLY A 121 8.56 -7.21 -3.68
C GLY A 121 9.11 -6.85 -2.30
N GLY A 122 8.39 -7.14 -1.23
CA GLY A 122 8.76 -6.80 0.14
C GLY A 122 9.84 -7.72 0.72
N GLY A 123 9.67 -9.05 0.56
CA GLY A 123 10.58 -10.04 1.12
C GLY A 123 11.94 -10.10 0.43
N MET A 124 11.96 -10.05 -0.91
CA MET A 124 13.21 -10.14 -1.65
C MET A 124 13.94 -8.79 -1.80
N SER A 125 13.28 -7.67 -1.61
CA SER A 125 13.89 -6.35 -1.83
C SER A 125 15.13 -6.05 -1.00
N PRO A 126 15.25 -6.44 0.30
CA PRO A 126 16.48 -6.23 1.06
C PRO A 126 17.65 -7.04 0.50
N PHE A 127 17.39 -8.29 0.09
CA PHE A 127 18.39 -9.16 -0.51
C PHE A 127 18.90 -8.62 -1.85
N VAL A 128 17.99 -8.22 -2.73
CA VAL A 128 18.33 -7.60 -4.02
C VAL A 128 19.06 -6.28 -3.82
N ALA A 129 18.66 -5.47 -2.84
CA ALA A 129 19.32 -4.21 -2.53
C ALA A 129 20.77 -4.43 -2.06
N THR A 130 21.05 -5.45 -1.22
CA THR A 130 22.42 -5.79 -0.79
C THR A 130 23.28 -6.28 -1.95
N LEU A 131 22.76 -7.19 -2.78
CA LEU A 131 23.48 -7.65 -3.96
C LEU A 131 23.82 -6.51 -4.92
N LEU A 132 22.90 -5.57 -5.13
CA LEU A 132 23.13 -4.40 -5.96
C LEU A 132 24.21 -3.50 -5.39
N VAL A 133 24.29 -3.35 -4.07
CA VAL A 133 25.34 -2.57 -3.42
C VAL A 133 26.71 -3.24 -3.59
N ASP A 134 26.77 -4.55 -3.45
CA ASP A 134 28.00 -5.32 -3.58
C ASP A 134 28.58 -5.27 -5.01
N GLU A 135 27.72 -5.37 -6.03
CA GLU A 135 28.13 -5.41 -7.44
C GLU A 135 28.29 -4.03 -8.09
N LEU A 136 27.39 -3.09 -7.80
CA LEU A 136 27.29 -1.80 -8.48
C LEU A 136 27.59 -0.59 -7.58
N GLY A 137 27.83 -0.84 -6.28
CA GLY A 137 28.21 0.18 -5.31
C GLY A 137 27.00 0.82 -4.60
N ILE A 138 27.30 1.67 -3.63
CA ILE A 138 26.38 2.23 -2.62
C ILE A 138 25.18 3.01 -3.18
N ARG A 139 25.25 3.45 -4.45
CA ARG A 139 24.17 4.21 -5.12
C ARG A 139 23.13 3.33 -5.80
N SER A 140 23.43 2.05 -5.97
CA SER A 140 22.62 1.11 -6.75
C SER A 140 21.23 0.81 -6.21
N PRO A 141 20.91 0.88 -4.89
CA PRO A 141 19.54 0.69 -4.43
C PRO A 141 18.52 1.69 -5.01
N GLY A 142 19.01 2.84 -5.49
CA GLY A 142 18.20 3.80 -6.24
C GLY A 142 17.60 3.21 -7.53
N ILE A 143 18.31 2.31 -8.21
CA ILE A 143 17.85 1.63 -9.43
C ILE A 143 16.63 0.75 -9.11
N LEU A 144 16.68 0.04 -7.98
CA LEU A 144 15.57 -0.79 -7.53
C LEU A 144 14.29 0.03 -7.32
N LEU A 145 14.41 1.25 -6.75
CA LEU A 145 13.27 2.15 -6.55
C LEU A 145 12.67 2.60 -7.89
N VAL A 146 13.50 2.89 -8.90
CA VAL A 146 13.02 3.23 -10.25
C VAL A 146 12.26 2.06 -10.86
N VAL A 147 12.83 0.87 -10.82
CA VAL A 147 12.21 -0.34 -11.37
C VAL A 147 10.86 -0.61 -10.70
N LEU A 148 10.81 -0.60 -9.37
CA LEU A 148 9.57 -0.81 -8.62
C LEU A 148 8.55 0.30 -8.89
N GLY A 149 8.98 1.57 -9.01
CA GLY A 149 8.11 2.68 -9.37
C GLY A 149 7.53 2.54 -10.78
N CYS A 150 8.34 2.12 -11.75
CA CYS A 150 7.86 1.84 -13.10
C CYS A 150 6.86 0.67 -13.14
N PHE A 151 7.13 -0.43 -12.43
CA PHE A 151 6.16 -1.53 -12.30
C PHE A 151 4.84 -1.08 -11.67
N SER A 152 4.90 -0.22 -10.65
CA SER A 152 3.71 0.36 -10.01
C SER A 152 2.90 1.21 -11.00
N LEU A 153 3.58 2.03 -11.82
CA LEU A 153 2.91 2.82 -12.86
C LEU A 153 2.25 1.93 -13.92
N VAL A 154 2.96 0.92 -14.40
CA VAL A 154 2.40 -0.05 -15.37
C VAL A 154 1.16 -0.73 -14.78
N GLY A 155 1.22 -1.19 -13.52
CA GLY A 155 0.09 -1.79 -12.83
C GLY A 155 -1.12 -0.86 -12.75
N LEU A 156 -0.90 0.42 -12.40
CA LEU A 156 -1.96 1.44 -12.36
C LEU A 156 -2.58 1.75 -13.73
N TRP A 157 -1.82 1.60 -14.81
CA TRP A 157 -2.30 1.81 -16.18
C TRP A 157 -3.03 0.60 -16.74
N CYS A 158 -2.59 -0.61 -16.41
CA CYS A 158 -3.19 -1.85 -16.88
C CYS A 158 -4.53 -2.17 -16.22
N VAL A 159 -4.73 -1.73 -14.97
CA VAL A 159 -6.03 -1.93 -14.29
C VAL A 159 -6.94 -0.76 -14.60
N ALA A 160 -7.96 -1.02 -15.43
CA ALA A 160 -9.01 -0.04 -15.69
C ALA A 160 -9.77 0.28 -14.39
N PRO A 161 -10.09 1.56 -14.11
CA PRO A 161 -10.97 1.88 -13.00
C PRO A 161 -12.34 1.24 -13.27
N SER A 162 -12.88 0.51 -12.27
CA SER A 162 -14.26 0.06 -12.35
C SER A 162 -15.16 1.28 -12.54
N PRO A 163 -16.04 1.31 -13.56
CA PRO A 163 -16.95 2.44 -13.75
C PRO A 163 -17.76 2.64 -12.47
N PRO A 164 -17.96 3.88 -12.00
CA PRO A 164 -18.77 4.17 -10.82
C PRO A 164 -20.18 3.58 -10.93
N ASP A 165 -20.67 3.38 -12.14
CA ASP A 165 -21.97 2.79 -12.45
C ASP A 165 -22.07 1.30 -12.07
N MET A 166 -20.98 0.53 -12.16
CA MET A 166 -20.97 -0.87 -11.72
C MET A 166 -21.07 -1.01 -10.20
N VAL A 167 -20.41 -0.12 -9.46
CA VAL A 167 -20.50 -0.11 -7.98
C VAL A 167 -21.92 0.30 -7.55
N ALA A 168 -22.50 1.30 -8.21
CA ALA A 168 -23.88 1.72 -7.96
C ALA A 168 -24.90 0.62 -8.30
N ALA A 169 -24.73 -0.07 -9.43
CA ALA A 169 -25.58 -1.18 -9.84
C ALA A 169 -25.50 -2.38 -8.88
N THR A 170 -24.30 -2.70 -8.37
CA THR A 170 -24.11 -3.78 -7.38
C THR A 170 -24.75 -3.43 -6.04
N LEU A 171 -24.65 -2.18 -5.59
CA LEU A 171 -25.30 -1.71 -4.37
C LEU A 171 -26.81 -1.68 -4.49
N GLN A 172 -27.36 -1.34 -5.67
CA GLN A 172 -28.79 -1.41 -5.94
C GLN A 172 -29.28 -2.87 -6.01
N GLY A 173 -28.54 -3.76 -6.66
CA GLY A 173 -28.88 -5.18 -6.73
C GLY A 173 -28.93 -5.85 -5.36
N ASN A 174 -28.00 -5.49 -4.46
CA ASN A 174 -27.98 -6.02 -3.09
C ASN A 174 -29.15 -5.50 -2.24
N LYS A 175 -29.57 -4.26 -2.43
CA LYS A 175 -30.76 -3.70 -1.75
C LYS A 175 -32.05 -4.38 -2.21
N VAL A 176 -32.17 -4.69 -3.49
CA VAL A 176 -33.35 -5.40 -4.02
C VAL A 176 -33.41 -6.83 -3.50
N SER A 177 -32.28 -7.52 -3.33
CA SER A 177 -32.25 -8.86 -2.72
C SER A 177 -32.60 -8.84 -1.22
N GLU A 178 -32.18 -7.83 -0.49
CA GLU A 178 -32.52 -7.69 0.93
C GLU A 178 -34.02 -7.33 1.16
N GLU A 179 -34.62 -6.59 0.23
CA GLU A 179 -36.04 -6.28 0.24
C GLU A 179 -36.88 -7.51 -0.12
N ASP A 180 -36.42 -8.37 -1.05
CA ASP A 180 -37.14 -9.59 -1.47
C ASP A 180 -37.06 -10.69 -0.40
N ASP A 181 -35.96 -10.82 0.32
CA ASP A 181 -35.80 -11.72 1.46
C ASP A 181 -36.57 -11.28 2.72
N GLY A 182 -36.93 -9.99 2.81
CA GLY A 182 -37.71 -9.41 3.91
C GLY A 182 -39.23 -9.56 3.76
N GLU A 183 -39.73 -9.95 2.59
CA GLU A 183 -41.17 -10.02 2.29
C GLU A 183 -41.75 -11.46 2.28
N HIS A 184 -41.12 -12.38 3.01
CA HIS A 184 -41.78 -13.64 3.33
C HIS A 184 -42.74 -13.43 4.54
N PRO A 185 -44.07 -13.44 4.34
CA PRO A 185 -44.98 -13.41 5.44
C PRO A 185 -44.85 -14.74 6.22
N GLU A 186 -44.52 -14.62 7.47
CA GLU A 186 -44.70 -15.71 8.44
C GLU A 186 -46.19 -16.04 8.59
N GLU A 187 -46.77 -16.77 7.64
CA GLU A 187 -47.99 -17.51 7.82
C GLU A 187 -47.67 -19.01 7.95
N GLY A 188 -47.25 -19.37 9.12
CA GLY A 188 -47.10 -20.75 9.56
C GLY A 188 -47.51 -20.86 11.00
N THR A 189 -48.84 -20.80 11.23
CA THR A 189 -49.48 -21.13 12.51
C THR A 189 -49.03 -22.52 12.95
N PHE A 190 -48.05 -22.59 13.85
CA PHE A 190 -47.71 -23.83 14.53
C PHE A 190 -48.71 -24.04 15.66
N SER A 191 -49.84 -24.69 15.34
CA SER A 191 -50.79 -25.20 16.31
C SER A 191 -50.14 -26.33 17.10
N LEU A 192 -49.71 -26.07 18.32
CA LEU A 192 -49.34 -27.08 19.29
C LEU A 192 -50.65 -27.81 19.76
N GLU A 193 -50.90 -28.93 19.15
CA GLU A 193 -51.86 -29.93 19.63
C GLU A 193 -51.21 -30.69 20.81
N LEU A 194 -51.50 -30.23 22.02
CA LEU A 194 -51.25 -30.97 23.23
C LEU A 194 -52.37 -32.01 23.36
N THR A 195 -52.14 -33.24 22.87
CA THR A 195 -52.96 -34.37 23.21
C THR A 195 -52.28 -35.22 24.28
N GLU A 196 -52.78 -35.14 25.47
CA GLU A 196 -52.91 -36.14 26.50
C GLU A 196 -52.14 -37.45 26.31
N ILE A 197 -51.30 -37.76 27.29
CA ILE A 197 -51.08 -39.18 27.70
C ILE A 197 -51.38 -39.27 29.20
N THR A 198 -52.44 -39.92 29.47
CA THR A 198 -52.80 -40.57 30.72
C THR A 198 -51.86 -41.69 31.08
#